data_9ccb0ec0f3f1c8719b800e2179d9515a
#
_entry.id   9ccb0ec0f3f1c8719b800e2179d9515a
#
_cell.length_a   1.000
_cell.length_b   1.000
_cell.length_c   1.000
_cell.angle_alpha   90.00
_cell.angle_beta   90.00
_cell.angle_gamma   90.00
#
_symmetry.space_group_name_H-M   'P 1'
#
loop_
_entity.id
_entity.type
_entity.pdbx_description
1 polymer ?
#
loop_
_entity_poly.entity_id
_entity_poly.type
_entity_poly.pdbx_seq_one_letter_code
_entity_poly.pdbx_strand_id
1 'polypeptide(L)'
;SGLVGSEMCIRDRIENHLNKNVPLDEKKLIQNKNEITLPLREVRNSLKVNRGEHIANADLLDLMRRVRCFGINLARLDIRQEADRHEKLLNEIFKKKKNIKYSSLTEIEKVKLLNKSIKEKKFFVDKIKIKDKENKEVWNTFKQIAKTPIECLGAYVISMTSTASDILSVYFLQMQAQNKNLLRVVPLFETLDDLKNANGVMTNLFKLSWYRKMINSKQEVMIGYSDSSKDAGKLSASWHQYKLQEELRSLAKKYKIDLVFFHGRGGSPGRGGGPIQATLKSQPSGTVNGKIRITDQGEVIQQKYGYKPLAEYNLCSYIGSVMDASLNPPPRSKSNWRDLIQKMSEISTSSYRKYLNQSEDFIRYFKTVTPHKSLGKLAIG
;
A
#
# COMPACT_ATOMS: atom_id res chain seq x y z
N SER A 1 42.17 8.02 -16.13
CA SER A 1 42.12 8.94 -14.97
C SER A 1 40.71 9.32 -14.52
N GLY A 2 39.72 9.37 -15.40
CA GLY A 2 38.35 9.70 -15.04
C GLY A 2 37.60 8.62 -14.24
N LEU A 3 37.90 7.34 -14.48
CA LEU A 3 37.23 6.22 -13.80
C LEU A 3 37.59 6.10 -12.32
N VAL A 4 38.89 6.27 -12.01
CA VAL A 4 39.39 6.22 -10.63
C VAL A 4 38.81 7.35 -9.78
N GLY A 5 38.63 8.55 -10.35
CA GLY A 5 37.98 9.67 -9.66
C GLY A 5 36.52 9.44 -9.35
N SER A 6 35.77 8.77 -10.23
CA SER A 6 34.35 8.46 -10.03
C SER A 6 34.17 7.39 -8.94
N GLU A 7 35.06 6.40 -8.90
CA GLU A 7 34.98 5.31 -7.92
C GLU A 7 35.31 5.80 -6.50
N MET A 8 36.37 6.61 -6.34
CA MET A 8 36.71 7.27 -5.09
C MET A 8 35.56 8.17 -4.62
N CYS A 9 34.93 8.92 -5.50
CA CYS A 9 33.83 9.82 -5.15
C CYS A 9 32.62 9.08 -4.61
N ILE A 10 32.27 7.90 -5.17
CA ILE A 10 31.17 7.05 -4.66
C ILE A 10 31.53 6.47 -3.30
N ARG A 11 32.74 5.93 -3.16
CA ARG A 11 33.25 5.38 -1.91
C ARG A 11 33.24 6.42 -0.80
N ASP A 12 33.81 7.58 -1.03
CA ASP A 12 33.88 8.68 -0.05
C ASP A 12 32.47 9.14 0.38
N ARG A 13 31.53 9.16 -0.55
CA ARG A 13 30.12 9.53 -0.27
C ARG A 13 29.43 8.46 0.58
N ILE A 14 29.71 7.17 0.35
CA ILE A 14 29.17 6.06 1.17
C ILE A 14 29.80 6.09 2.56
N GLU A 15 31.12 6.25 2.66
CA GLU A 15 31.84 6.34 3.93
C GLU A 15 31.37 7.54 4.77
N ASN A 16 31.17 8.70 4.16
CA ASN A 16 30.60 9.87 4.82
C ASN A 16 29.16 9.63 5.33
N HIS A 17 28.38 8.83 4.60
CA HIS A 17 27.02 8.47 5.02
C HIS A 17 27.01 7.49 6.21
N LEU A 18 27.99 6.60 6.27
CA LEU A 18 28.12 5.60 7.34
C LEU A 18 28.79 6.16 8.61
N ASN A 19 29.54 7.25 8.48
CA ASN A 19 30.28 7.84 9.60
C ASN A 19 29.39 8.80 10.42
N LYS A 20 28.86 8.31 11.54
CA LYS A 20 27.94 9.05 12.42
C LYS A 20 28.55 10.31 13.06
N ASN A 21 29.86 10.49 13.00
CA ASN A 21 30.58 11.59 13.64
C ASN A 21 30.82 12.79 12.72
N VAL A 22 30.44 12.69 11.46
CA VAL A 22 30.57 13.80 10.49
C VAL A 22 29.21 14.45 10.28
N PRO A 23 29.10 15.77 10.38
CA PRO A 23 27.87 16.48 10.03
C PRO A 23 27.44 16.10 8.61
N LEU A 24 26.21 15.63 8.44
CA LEU A 24 25.66 15.20 7.16
C LEU A 24 25.56 16.42 6.22
N ASP A 25 26.51 16.55 5.30
CA ASP A 25 26.38 17.48 4.18
C ASP A 25 25.41 16.86 3.16
N GLU A 26 24.18 17.38 3.13
CA GLU A 26 23.13 16.88 2.24
C GLU A 26 23.55 16.84 0.75
N LYS A 27 24.49 17.71 0.35
CA LYS A 27 25.03 17.74 -1.03
C LYS A 27 25.96 16.57 -1.34
N LYS A 28 26.52 15.95 -0.32
CA LYS A 28 27.43 14.79 -0.46
C LYS A 28 26.71 13.44 -0.35
N LEU A 29 25.43 13.43 0.04
CA LEU A 29 24.66 12.20 0.13
C LEU A 29 24.26 11.69 -1.25
N ILE A 30 24.25 10.38 -1.40
CA ILE A 30 23.67 9.72 -2.58
C ILE A 30 22.15 9.78 -2.43
N GLN A 31 21.48 10.52 -3.31
CA GLN A 31 20.05 10.76 -3.23
C GLN A 31 19.23 9.80 -4.10
N ASN A 32 19.84 9.24 -5.15
CA ASN A 32 19.16 8.30 -6.05
C ASN A 32 20.12 7.25 -6.60
N LYS A 33 19.56 6.12 -7.02
CA LYS A 33 20.36 5.00 -7.54
C LYS A 33 21.16 5.30 -8.81
N ASN A 34 20.76 6.31 -9.60
CA ASN A 34 21.48 6.64 -10.82
C ASN A 34 22.87 7.19 -10.55
N GLU A 35 23.05 7.84 -9.38
CA GLU A 35 24.35 8.34 -8.95
C GLU A 35 25.37 7.22 -8.72
N ILE A 36 24.89 5.98 -8.49
CA ILE A 36 25.73 4.79 -8.40
C ILE A 36 25.77 4.06 -9.75
N THR A 37 24.62 3.85 -10.38
CA THR A 37 24.53 2.99 -11.55
C THR A 37 25.12 3.60 -12.82
N LEU A 38 25.13 4.91 -12.98
CA LEU A 38 25.73 5.56 -14.14
C LEU A 38 27.24 5.37 -14.18
N PRO A 39 28.02 5.71 -13.13
CA PRO A 39 29.46 5.46 -13.12
C PRO A 39 29.81 3.97 -13.27
N LEU A 40 29.07 3.07 -12.59
CA LEU A 40 29.30 1.62 -12.75
C LEU A 40 29.05 1.13 -14.17
N ARG A 41 28.12 1.75 -14.91
CA ARG A 41 27.88 1.43 -16.31
C ARG A 41 29.06 1.86 -17.19
N GLU A 42 29.64 3.01 -16.92
CA GLU A 42 30.83 3.51 -17.61
C GLU A 42 32.01 2.57 -17.39
N VAL A 43 32.26 2.16 -16.13
CA VAL A 43 33.30 1.17 -15.82
C VAL A 43 33.04 -0.15 -16.55
N ARG A 44 31.81 -0.64 -16.56
CA ARG A 44 31.44 -1.87 -17.25
C ARG A 44 31.67 -1.78 -18.78
N ASN A 45 31.30 -0.67 -19.37
CA ASN A 45 31.53 -0.44 -20.81
C ASN A 45 33.02 -0.37 -21.15
N SER A 46 33.82 0.31 -20.35
CA SER A 46 35.27 0.38 -20.50
C SER A 46 35.91 -1.00 -20.41
N LEU A 47 35.53 -1.82 -19.43
CA LEU A 47 36.01 -3.19 -19.33
C LEU A 47 35.68 -4.03 -20.55
N LYS A 48 34.46 -3.92 -21.09
CA LYS A 48 34.05 -4.65 -22.29
C LYS A 48 34.88 -4.27 -23.52
N VAL A 49 35.11 -2.96 -23.72
CA VAL A 49 35.93 -2.46 -24.84
C VAL A 49 37.38 -2.92 -24.72
N ASN A 50 37.91 -3.03 -23.49
CA ASN A 50 39.31 -3.38 -23.21
C ASN A 50 39.50 -4.89 -22.90
N ARG A 51 38.70 -5.77 -23.49
CA ARG A 51 38.78 -7.24 -23.36
C ARG A 51 38.56 -7.79 -21.92
N GLY A 52 38.03 -6.97 -21.00
CA GLY A 52 37.70 -7.35 -19.64
C GLY A 52 36.27 -7.87 -19.50
N GLU A 53 35.70 -8.52 -20.49
CA GLU A 53 34.29 -8.91 -20.51
C GLU A 53 33.91 -9.86 -19.38
N HIS A 54 34.79 -10.80 -19.03
CA HIS A 54 34.55 -11.71 -17.91
C HIS A 54 34.43 -10.97 -16.59
N ILE A 55 35.23 -9.93 -16.32
CA ILE A 55 35.14 -9.08 -15.12
C ILE A 55 33.86 -8.23 -15.18
N ALA A 56 33.57 -7.66 -16.36
CA ALA A 56 32.37 -6.85 -16.56
C ALA A 56 31.05 -7.62 -16.32
N ASN A 57 31.06 -8.93 -16.51
CA ASN A 57 29.88 -9.81 -16.40
C ASN A 57 29.87 -10.65 -15.09
N ALA A 58 30.84 -10.49 -14.22
CA ALA A 58 30.92 -11.13 -12.90
C ALA A 58 30.36 -10.18 -11.79
N ASP A 59 31.15 -9.92 -10.76
CA ASP A 59 30.77 -9.16 -9.57
C ASP A 59 30.23 -7.76 -9.86
N LEU A 60 30.80 -7.08 -10.87
CA LEU A 60 30.34 -5.75 -11.29
C LEU A 60 28.88 -5.80 -11.80
N LEU A 61 28.56 -6.80 -12.60
CA LEU A 61 27.18 -6.97 -13.09
C LEU A 61 26.22 -7.32 -11.94
N ASP A 62 26.67 -8.14 -11.00
CA ASP A 62 25.85 -8.50 -9.84
C ASP A 62 25.63 -7.32 -8.90
N LEU A 63 26.65 -6.49 -8.68
CA LEU A 63 26.49 -5.23 -7.94
C LEU A 63 25.47 -4.31 -8.64
N MET A 64 25.60 -4.13 -9.96
CA MET A 64 24.66 -3.32 -10.74
C MET A 64 23.22 -3.86 -10.66
N ARG A 65 23.04 -5.17 -10.71
CA ARG A 65 21.74 -5.83 -10.54
C ARG A 65 21.16 -5.57 -9.15
N ARG A 66 21.96 -5.71 -8.08
CA ARG A 66 21.55 -5.43 -6.71
C ARG A 66 21.12 -3.97 -6.54
N VAL A 67 21.92 -3.02 -7.03
CA VAL A 67 21.54 -1.59 -6.97
C VAL A 67 20.28 -1.32 -7.79
N ARG A 68 20.10 -1.98 -8.92
CA ARG A 68 18.88 -1.84 -9.73
C ARG A 68 17.64 -2.38 -9.03
N CYS A 69 17.74 -3.51 -8.33
CA CYS A 69 16.63 -4.14 -7.62
C CYS A 69 16.26 -3.40 -6.32
N PHE A 70 17.27 -3.08 -5.51
CA PHE A 70 17.05 -2.57 -4.15
C PHE A 70 17.20 -1.05 -4.03
N GLY A 71 17.77 -0.38 -5.04
CA GLY A 71 18.11 1.04 -4.93
C GLY A 71 19.17 1.28 -3.87
N ILE A 72 19.04 2.39 -3.16
CA ILE A 72 19.91 2.76 -2.02
C ILE A 72 19.27 2.41 -0.66
N ASN A 73 18.04 1.87 -0.64
CA ASN A 73 17.21 1.75 0.57
C ASN A 73 16.77 0.32 0.87
N LEU A 74 17.31 -0.68 0.26
CA LEU A 74 16.91 -2.08 0.39
C LEU A 74 15.42 -2.34 0.13
N ALA A 75 14.53 -1.61 0.81
CA ALA A 75 13.07 -1.68 0.66
C ALA A 75 12.44 -0.28 0.78
N ARG A 76 11.37 -0.05 0.01
CA ARG A 76 10.58 1.17 0.09
C ARG A 76 9.60 1.07 1.25
N LEU A 77 9.49 2.14 2.03
CA LEU A 77 8.58 2.21 3.16
C LEU A 77 7.19 2.66 2.71
N ASP A 78 6.17 1.85 2.97
CA ASP A 78 4.78 2.30 2.90
C ASP A 78 4.41 3.09 4.15
N ILE A 79 3.70 4.18 3.95
CA ILE A 79 3.10 4.95 5.04
C ILE A 79 1.67 4.45 5.22
N ARG A 80 1.25 4.19 6.45
CA ARG A 80 -0.13 3.79 6.76
C ARG A 80 -0.73 4.71 7.82
N GLN A 81 -1.97 5.16 7.58
CA GLN A 81 -2.72 5.98 8.53
C GLN A 81 -4.22 5.76 8.35
N GLU A 82 -4.95 5.96 9.42
CA GLU A 82 -6.40 5.81 9.49
C GLU A 82 -7.14 7.02 8.89
N ALA A 83 -8.25 6.77 8.19
CA ALA A 83 -9.06 7.80 7.53
C ALA A 83 -9.58 8.87 8.51
N ASP A 84 -10.05 8.47 9.69
CA ASP A 84 -10.58 9.36 10.74
C ASP A 84 -9.54 10.41 11.19
N ARG A 85 -8.26 10.04 11.26
CA ARG A 85 -7.19 11.00 11.62
C ARG A 85 -7.01 12.09 10.58
N HIS A 86 -7.20 11.77 9.30
CA HIS A 86 -7.17 12.78 8.24
C HIS A 86 -8.39 13.70 8.33
N GLU A 87 -9.58 13.14 8.59
CA GLU A 87 -10.81 13.93 8.76
C GLU A 87 -10.70 14.92 9.92
N LYS A 88 -10.17 14.49 11.08
CA LYS A 88 -9.93 15.36 12.24
C LYS A 88 -8.98 16.52 11.90
N LEU A 89 -7.88 16.23 11.21
CA LEU A 89 -6.95 17.25 10.75
C LEU A 89 -7.62 18.23 9.78
N LEU A 90 -8.37 17.76 8.80
CA LEU A 90 -9.07 18.60 7.84
C LEU A 90 -10.14 19.47 8.52
N ASN A 91 -10.82 18.92 9.53
CA ASN A 91 -11.79 19.66 10.31
C ASN A 91 -11.14 20.88 11.01
N GLU A 92 -9.96 20.69 11.61
CA GLU A 92 -9.20 21.81 12.22
C GLU A 92 -8.73 22.82 11.15
N ILE A 93 -8.21 22.34 10.02
CA ILE A 93 -7.72 23.18 8.92
C ILE A 93 -8.83 24.05 8.33
N PHE A 94 -9.95 23.44 7.92
CA PHE A 94 -11.05 24.15 7.27
C PHE A 94 -11.83 25.04 8.23
N LYS A 95 -11.96 24.65 9.50
CA LYS A 95 -12.53 25.51 10.54
C LYS A 95 -11.74 26.81 10.68
N LYS A 96 -10.40 26.74 10.76
CA LYS A 96 -9.55 27.93 10.90
C LYS A 96 -9.44 28.76 9.62
N LYS A 97 -9.45 28.12 8.46
CA LYS A 97 -9.26 28.82 7.18
C LYS A 97 -10.54 29.42 6.61
N LYS A 98 -11.66 28.73 6.73
CA LYS A 98 -12.93 29.08 6.05
C LYS A 98 -14.14 29.10 6.98
N ASN A 99 -13.94 28.88 8.26
CA ASN A 99 -15.01 28.68 9.27
C ASN A 99 -15.98 27.52 8.88
N ILE A 100 -15.46 26.48 8.20
CA ILE A 100 -16.24 25.32 7.78
C ILE A 100 -15.95 24.16 8.75
N LYS A 101 -17.01 23.57 9.31
CA LYS A 101 -16.92 22.32 10.06
C LYS A 101 -16.92 21.16 9.06
N TYR A 102 -15.72 20.66 8.69
CA TYR A 102 -15.55 19.64 7.66
C TYR A 102 -16.29 18.33 7.98
N SER A 103 -16.28 17.91 9.24
CA SER A 103 -16.95 16.68 9.71
C SER A 103 -18.48 16.72 9.60
N SER A 104 -19.10 17.90 9.50
CA SER A 104 -20.55 18.02 9.32
C SER A 104 -21.01 18.10 7.86
N LEU A 105 -20.07 18.11 6.92
CA LEU A 105 -20.38 18.13 5.50
C LEU A 105 -20.82 16.75 5.02
N THR A 106 -21.75 16.71 4.08
CA THR A 106 -22.10 15.51 3.34
C THR A 106 -20.92 15.07 2.47
N GLU A 107 -20.87 13.79 2.09
CA GLU A 107 -19.80 13.26 1.22
C GLU A 107 -19.68 14.06 -0.10
N ILE A 108 -20.79 14.43 -0.69
CA ILE A 108 -20.82 15.25 -1.92
C ILE A 108 -20.14 16.60 -1.70
N GLU A 109 -20.41 17.24 -0.57
CA GLU A 109 -19.81 18.52 -0.21
C GLU A 109 -18.32 18.40 0.10
N LYS A 110 -17.91 17.33 0.85
CA LYS A 110 -16.50 17.01 1.11
C LYS A 110 -15.72 16.84 -0.21
N VAL A 111 -16.25 16.03 -1.13
CA VAL A 111 -15.62 15.81 -2.44
C VAL A 111 -15.55 17.11 -3.24
N LYS A 112 -16.61 17.93 -3.28
CA LYS A 112 -16.61 19.22 -3.96
C LYS A 112 -15.56 20.18 -3.37
N LEU A 113 -15.50 20.27 -2.04
CA LEU A 113 -14.55 21.13 -1.33
C LEU A 113 -13.09 20.74 -1.60
N LEU A 114 -12.79 19.45 -1.49
CA LEU A 114 -11.44 18.91 -1.74
C LEU A 114 -11.06 19.06 -3.22
N ASN A 115 -11.96 18.71 -4.13
CA ASN A 115 -11.75 18.84 -5.57
C ASN A 115 -11.43 20.29 -5.96
N LYS A 116 -12.20 21.27 -5.43
CA LYS A 116 -11.93 22.70 -5.63
C LYS A 116 -10.56 23.09 -5.07
N SER A 117 -10.26 22.71 -3.82
CA SER A 117 -9.03 23.07 -3.14
C SER A 117 -7.77 22.46 -3.81
N ILE A 118 -7.87 21.25 -4.34
CA ILE A 118 -6.80 20.58 -5.09
C ILE A 118 -6.55 21.30 -6.43
N LYS A 119 -7.62 21.68 -7.15
CA LYS A 119 -7.50 22.39 -8.44
C LYS A 119 -6.95 23.81 -8.31
N GLU A 120 -7.31 24.52 -7.25
CA GLU A 120 -6.82 25.87 -7.00
C GLU A 120 -5.32 25.96 -6.71
N LYS A 121 -4.68 24.84 -6.31
CA LYS A 121 -3.25 24.75 -5.97
C LYS A 121 -2.75 25.83 -5.00
N LYS A 122 -3.62 26.27 -4.09
CA LYS A 122 -3.27 27.29 -3.07
C LYS A 122 -2.72 26.57 -1.82
N PHE A 123 -1.49 26.91 -1.45
CA PHE A 123 -0.82 26.37 -0.25
C PHE A 123 -1.08 27.30 0.94
N PHE A 124 -1.72 26.77 1.97
CA PHE A 124 -2.10 27.58 3.12
C PHE A 124 -1.98 26.87 4.48
N VAL A 125 -1.82 25.55 4.48
CA VAL A 125 -1.84 24.76 5.72
C VAL A 125 -0.66 25.07 6.62
N ASP A 126 0.52 25.33 6.07
CA ASP A 126 1.69 25.73 6.86
C ASP A 126 1.51 27.06 7.61
N LYS A 127 0.59 27.91 7.13
CA LYS A 127 0.25 29.21 7.79
C LYS A 127 -0.76 29.02 8.91
N ILE A 128 -1.29 27.80 9.10
CA ILE A 128 -2.28 27.49 10.13
C ILE A 128 -1.58 26.88 11.34
N LYS A 129 -1.74 27.48 12.51
CA LYS A 129 -1.26 26.89 13.77
C LYS A 129 -2.16 25.74 14.16
N ILE A 130 -1.74 24.50 13.89
CA ILE A 130 -2.44 23.28 14.33
C ILE A 130 -2.20 23.15 15.84
N LYS A 131 -3.29 23.07 16.61
CA LYS A 131 -3.25 23.05 18.09
C LYS A 131 -3.30 21.64 18.65
N ASP A 132 -4.11 20.79 18.05
CA ASP A 132 -4.26 19.40 18.48
C ASP A 132 -2.98 18.60 18.24
N LYS A 133 -2.57 17.79 19.23
CA LYS A 133 -1.31 17.03 19.20
C LYS A 133 -1.33 15.94 18.13
N GLU A 134 -2.44 15.21 17.99
CA GLU A 134 -2.57 14.15 17.01
C GLU A 134 -2.63 14.71 15.59
N ASN A 135 -3.40 15.80 15.39
CA ASN A 135 -3.45 16.49 14.10
C ASN A 135 -2.08 17.05 13.69
N LYS A 136 -1.31 17.55 14.66
CA LYS A 136 0.05 18.03 14.42
C LYS A 136 0.98 16.89 14.02
N GLU A 137 0.85 15.71 14.62
CA GLU A 137 1.60 14.52 14.25
C GLU A 137 1.29 14.10 12.81
N VAL A 138 -0.01 14.00 12.45
CA VAL A 138 -0.43 13.70 11.08
C VAL A 138 0.13 14.71 10.08
N TRP A 139 0.04 16.01 10.37
CA TRP A 139 0.61 17.05 9.51
C TRP A 139 2.13 16.95 9.38
N ASN A 140 2.84 16.67 10.47
CA ASN A 140 4.28 16.46 10.44
C ASN A 140 4.68 15.24 9.60
N THR A 141 3.87 14.19 9.59
CA THR A 141 4.08 13.04 8.69
C THR A 141 4.05 13.47 7.22
N PHE A 142 3.08 14.29 6.80
CA PHE A 142 3.06 14.80 5.41
C PHE A 142 4.26 15.69 5.10
N LYS A 143 4.70 16.53 6.03
CA LYS A 143 5.93 17.31 5.87
C LYS A 143 7.18 16.44 5.76
N GLN A 144 7.25 15.37 6.54
CA GLN A 144 8.36 14.42 6.46
C GLN A 144 8.36 13.68 5.12
N ILE A 145 7.19 13.26 4.62
CA ILE A 145 7.05 12.67 3.28
C ILE A 145 7.59 13.62 2.21
N ALA A 146 7.28 14.93 2.32
CA ALA A 146 7.73 15.94 1.36
C ALA A 146 9.25 16.11 1.32
N LYS A 147 9.94 15.85 2.44
CA LYS A 147 11.41 15.95 2.56
C LYS A 147 12.13 14.66 2.20
N THR A 148 11.42 13.52 2.23
CA THR A 148 12.03 12.21 2.00
C THR A 148 12.13 11.94 0.51
N PRO A 149 13.28 11.45 -0.01
CA PRO A 149 13.40 11.06 -1.41
C PRO A 149 12.34 10.03 -1.79
N ILE A 150 11.70 10.22 -2.95
CA ILE A 150 10.59 9.37 -3.40
C ILE A 150 11.01 7.89 -3.57
N GLU A 151 12.28 7.64 -3.81
CA GLU A 151 12.82 6.27 -3.94
C GLU A 151 12.80 5.50 -2.60
N CYS A 152 12.76 6.20 -1.47
CA CYS A 152 12.65 5.61 -0.14
C CYS A 152 11.21 5.22 0.23
N LEU A 153 10.23 5.79 -0.48
CA LEU A 153 8.82 5.67 -0.16
C LEU A 153 8.08 4.78 -1.16
N GLY A 154 7.14 4.02 -0.64
CA GLY A 154 6.26 3.14 -1.41
C GLY A 154 4.92 3.79 -1.73
N ALA A 155 3.91 3.44 -0.96
CA ALA A 155 2.54 3.93 -1.08
C ALA A 155 2.10 4.62 0.21
N TYR A 156 1.05 5.43 0.12
CA TYR A 156 0.28 5.87 1.28
C TYR A 156 -0.98 5.03 1.38
N VAL A 157 -1.03 4.13 2.35
CA VAL A 157 -2.17 3.24 2.60
C VAL A 157 -3.12 3.90 3.60
N ILE A 158 -4.40 3.99 3.25
CA ILE A 158 -5.43 4.51 4.14
C ILE A 158 -6.22 3.35 4.69
N SER A 159 -6.12 3.09 6.00
CA SER A 159 -6.99 2.13 6.67
C SER A 159 -8.36 2.73 6.98
N MET A 160 -9.36 1.88 7.13
CA MET A 160 -10.77 2.27 7.38
C MET A 160 -11.32 3.23 6.32
N THR A 161 -10.94 3.01 5.05
CA THR A 161 -11.46 3.80 3.93
C THR A 161 -12.90 3.43 3.65
N SER A 162 -13.80 4.39 3.74
CA SER A 162 -15.23 4.20 3.48
C SER A 162 -15.79 5.13 2.40
N THR A 163 -15.07 6.22 2.08
CA THR A 163 -15.57 7.26 1.17
C THR A 163 -14.49 7.74 0.18
N ALA A 164 -14.93 8.39 -0.90
CA ALA A 164 -14.02 8.98 -1.88
C ALA A 164 -13.25 10.18 -1.29
N SER A 165 -13.87 10.90 -0.37
CA SER A 165 -13.23 12.03 0.32
C SER A 165 -12.05 11.61 1.18
N ASP A 166 -11.99 10.37 1.71
CA ASP A 166 -10.84 9.87 2.45
C ASP A 166 -9.59 9.84 1.57
N ILE A 167 -9.74 9.37 0.33
CA ILE A 167 -8.64 9.29 -0.63
C ILE A 167 -8.22 10.69 -1.09
N LEU A 168 -9.18 11.55 -1.40
CA LEU A 168 -8.92 12.93 -1.80
C LEU A 168 -8.28 13.75 -0.69
N SER A 169 -8.59 13.45 0.57
CA SER A 169 -7.99 14.07 1.76
C SER A 169 -6.47 13.90 1.78
N VAL A 170 -5.98 12.70 1.51
CA VAL A 170 -4.55 12.41 1.48
C VAL A 170 -3.87 13.11 0.31
N TYR A 171 -4.48 13.12 -0.87
CA TYR A 171 -3.92 13.90 -2.00
C TYR A 171 -3.88 15.40 -1.70
N PHE A 172 -4.93 15.94 -1.09
CA PHE A 172 -4.95 17.33 -0.66
C PHE A 172 -3.82 17.62 0.33
N LEU A 173 -3.65 16.80 1.38
CA LEU A 173 -2.62 17.00 2.40
C LEU A 173 -1.20 16.86 1.83
N GLN A 174 -0.96 15.89 0.94
CA GLN A 174 0.31 15.77 0.24
C GLN A 174 0.63 17.03 -0.58
N MET A 175 -0.35 17.57 -1.30
CA MET A 175 -0.17 18.79 -2.08
C MET A 175 0.07 19.99 -1.18
N GLN A 176 -0.65 20.12 -0.06
CA GLN A 176 -0.46 21.21 0.90
C GLN A 176 0.93 21.16 1.55
N ALA A 177 1.51 19.98 1.73
CA ALA A 177 2.89 19.80 2.19
C ALA A 177 3.93 20.02 1.07
N GLN A 178 3.50 20.45 -0.11
CA GLN A 178 4.32 20.77 -1.28
C GLN A 178 5.19 19.59 -1.76
N ASN A 179 4.64 18.39 -1.67
CA ASN A 179 5.27 17.20 -2.24
C ASN A 179 5.51 17.38 -3.73
N LYS A 180 6.77 17.34 -4.16
CA LYS A 180 7.14 17.41 -5.59
C LYS A 180 6.61 16.19 -6.35
N ASN A 181 6.63 15.02 -5.71
CA ASN A 181 6.14 13.76 -6.25
C ASN A 181 5.11 13.17 -5.27
N LEU A 182 3.86 13.14 -5.66
CA LEU A 182 2.80 12.57 -4.83
C LEU A 182 2.95 11.05 -4.72
N LEU A 183 2.88 10.52 -3.51
CA LEU A 183 2.76 9.09 -3.30
C LEU A 183 1.42 8.60 -3.84
N ARG A 184 1.42 7.42 -4.45
CA ARG A 184 0.17 6.75 -4.79
C ARG A 184 -0.61 6.44 -3.52
N VAL A 185 -1.88 6.75 -3.52
CA VAL A 185 -2.78 6.52 -2.40
C VAL A 185 -3.52 5.20 -2.61
N VAL A 186 -3.44 4.32 -1.62
CA VAL A 186 -3.99 2.98 -1.65
C VAL A 186 -5.10 2.89 -0.60
N PRO A 187 -6.37 2.92 -0.99
CA PRO A 187 -7.46 2.68 -0.06
C PRO A 187 -7.44 1.21 0.40
N LEU A 188 -7.64 0.98 1.70
CA LEU A 188 -7.82 -0.33 2.28
C LEU A 188 -9.29 -0.47 2.70
N PHE A 189 -9.99 -1.43 2.09
CA PHE A 189 -11.35 -1.80 2.44
C PHE A 189 -11.31 -3.01 3.38
N GLU A 190 -11.76 -2.81 4.62
CA GLU A 190 -11.53 -3.75 5.73
C GLU A 190 -12.81 -4.35 6.30
N THR A 191 -13.88 -3.58 6.43
CA THR A 191 -15.15 -4.06 6.96
C THR A 191 -16.05 -4.64 5.86
N LEU A 192 -17.09 -5.36 6.24
CA LEU A 192 -18.09 -5.86 5.29
C LEU A 192 -18.76 -4.72 4.51
N ASP A 193 -19.03 -3.62 5.19
CA ASP A 193 -19.68 -2.47 4.58
C ASP A 193 -18.72 -1.74 3.63
N ASP A 194 -17.44 -1.62 3.99
CA ASP A 194 -16.42 -1.08 3.07
C ASP A 194 -16.30 -1.93 1.81
N LEU A 195 -16.26 -3.28 1.96
CA LEU A 195 -16.19 -4.19 0.82
C LEU A 195 -17.41 -4.06 -0.11
N LYS A 196 -18.60 -3.85 0.44
CA LYS A 196 -19.83 -3.62 -0.34
C LYS A 196 -19.84 -2.26 -1.05
N ASN A 197 -19.31 -1.23 -0.39
CA ASN A 197 -19.38 0.16 -0.87
C ASN A 197 -18.21 0.55 -1.76
N ALA A 198 -17.12 -0.21 -1.78
CA ALA A 198 -15.87 0.11 -2.48
C ALA A 198 -16.05 0.43 -3.97
N ASN A 199 -16.97 -0.29 -4.66
CA ASN A 199 -17.29 0.01 -6.04
C ASN A 199 -17.85 1.42 -6.22
N GLY A 200 -18.73 1.87 -5.33
CA GLY A 200 -19.28 3.22 -5.30
C GLY A 200 -18.20 4.28 -5.06
N VAL A 201 -17.34 4.04 -4.07
CA VAL A 201 -16.20 4.90 -3.73
C VAL A 201 -15.27 5.10 -4.94
N MET A 202 -14.84 4.00 -5.54
CA MET A 202 -13.92 4.05 -6.69
C MET A 202 -14.59 4.61 -7.94
N THR A 203 -15.90 4.39 -8.14
CA THR A 203 -16.66 4.99 -9.22
C THR A 203 -16.67 6.52 -9.11
N ASN A 204 -16.89 7.06 -7.92
CA ASN A 204 -16.89 8.50 -7.67
C ASN A 204 -15.51 9.13 -7.98
N LEU A 205 -14.42 8.45 -7.66
CA LEU A 205 -13.07 8.90 -8.00
C LEU A 205 -12.79 8.79 -9.51
N PHE A 206 -13.12 7.66 -10.12
CA PHE A 206 -12.81 7.44 -11.53
C PHE A 206 -13.67 8.29 -12.48
N LYS A 207 -14.80 8.83 -12.04
CA LYS A 207 -15.54 9.87 -12.77
C LYS A 207 -14.74 11.16 -12.92
N LEU A 208 -13.84 11.48 -11.99
CA LEU A 208 -13.01 12.67 -12.01
C LEU A 208 -11.87 12.53 -13.03
N SER A 209 -11.96 13.20 -14.17
CA SER A 209 -10.96 13.11 -15.26
C SER A 209 -9.54 13.52 -14.79
N TRP A 210 -9.44 14.57 -13.96
CA TRP A 210 -8.19 15.03 -13.41
C TRP A 210 -7.55 13.98 -12.47
N TYR A 211 -8.39 13.22 -11.70
CA TYR A 211 -7.91 12.16 -10.84
C TYR A 211 -7.24 11.05 -11.66
N ARG A 212 -7.91 10.57 -12.72
CA ARG A 212 -7.34 9.57 -13.61
C ARG A 212 -6.02 10.01 -14.25
N LYS A 213 -5.92 11.29 -14.65
CA LYS A 213 -4.66 11.88 -15.15
C LYS A 213 -3.57 11.89 -14.08
N MET A 214 -3.91 12.33 -12.87
CA MET A 214 -2.97 12.43 -11.75
C MET A 214 -2.37 11.09 -11.36
N ILE A 215 -3.17 10.03 -11.34
CA ILE A 215 -2.71 8.67 -11.04
C ILE A 215 -2.10 7.95 -12.25
N ASN A 216 -1.94 8.62 -13.40
CA ASN A 216 -1.48 8.02 -14.67
C ASN A 216 -2.27 6.75 -15.04
N SER A 217 -3.56 6.76 -14.82
CA SER A 217 -4.46 5.60 -15.02
C SER A 217 -4.01 4.32 -14.31
N LYS A 218 -3.31 4.43 -13.17
CA LYS A 218 -2.87 3.31 -12.35
C LYS A 218 -3.44 3.45 -10.94
N GLN A 219 -4.16 2.45 -10.48
CA GLN A 219 -4.71 2.42 -9.13
C GLN A 219 -4.35 1.11 -8.43
N GLU A 220 -4.00 1.22 -7.16
CA GLU A 220 -3.84 0.09 -6.27
C GLU A 220 -4.93 0.16 -5.19
N VAL A 221 -5.53 -0.99 -4.88
CA VAL A 221 -6.56 -1.13 -3.85
C VAL A 221 -6.18 -2.27 -2.93
N MET A 222 -6.11 -2.00 -1.64
CA MET A 222 -5.81 -3.01 -0.62
C MET A 222 -7.10 -3.65 -0.11
N ILE A 223 -7.05 -4.96 0.10
CA ILE A 223 -8.15 -5.77 0.61
C ILE A 223 -7.76 -6.28 1.99
N GLY A 224 -8.57 -5.97 3.01
CA GLY A 224 -8.40 -6.45 4.37
C GLY A 224 -8.99 -7.84 4.54
N TYR A 225 -8.17 -8.80 4.99
CA TYR A 225 -8.59 -10.19 5.20
C TYR A 225 -8.96 -10.47 6.66
N SER A 226 -8.11 -10.05 7.58
CA SER A 226 -8.28 -10.30 9.00
C SER A 226 -9.48 -9.53 9.55
N ASP A 227 -9.55 -8.23 9.25
CA ASP A 227 -10.55 -7.35 9.84
C ASP A 227 -11.94 -7.63 9.27
N SER A 228 -12.08 -7.91 7.98
CA SER A 228 -13.34 -8.35 7.39
C SER A 228 -13.83 -9.68 7.95
N SER A 229 -12.90 -10.61 8.24
CA SER A 229 -13.27 -11.88 8.87
C SER A 229 -13.71 -11.72 10.32
N LYS A 230 -13.11 -10.78 11.06
CA LYS A 230 -13.53 -10.43 12.41
C LYS A 230 -14.90 -9.72 12.43
N ASP A 231 -15.22 -8.93 11.40
CA ASP A 231 -16.49 -8.21 11.30
C ASP A 231 -17.66 -9.10 10.86
N ALA A 232 -17.45 -9.98 9.86
CA ALA A 232 -18.55 -10.69 9.18
C ALA A 232 -18.46 -12.22 9.23
N GLY A 233 -17.43 -12.77 9.83
CA GLY A 233 -17.09 -14.19 9.73
C GLY A 233 -16.39 -14.54 8.41
N LYS A 234 -15.66 -15.64 8.42
CA LYS A 234 -14.73 -16.01 7.33
C LYS A 234 -15.43 -16.23 5.98
N LEU A 235 -16.58 -16.91 5.97
CA LEU A 235 -17.30 -17.23 4.73
C LEU A 235 -17.76 -15.94 4.04
N SER A 236 -18.42 -15.06 4.78
CA SER A 236 -18.93 -13.80 4.28
C SER A 236 -17.82 -12.88 3.82
N ALA A 237 -16.76 -12.72 4.63
CA ALA A 237 -15.60 -11.94 4.26
C ALA A 237 -14.99 -12.42 2.94
N SER A 238 -14.74 -13.73 2.79
CA SER A 238 -14.15 -14.30 1.57
C SER A 238 -15.03 -14.07 0.34
N TRP A 239 -16.35 -14.21 0.49
CA TRP A 239 -17.29 -13.98 -0.61
C TRP A 239 -17.31 -12.52 -1.04
N HIS A 240 -17.35 -11.57 -0.09
CA HIS A 240 -17.38 -10.14 -0.42
C HIS A 240 -16.03 -9.63 -0.94
N GLN A 241 -14.91 -10.18 -0.48
CA GLN A 241 -13.59 -9.93 -1.07
C GLN A 241 -13.52 -10.41 -2.54
N TYR A 242 -14.12 -11.56 -2.84
CA TYR A 242 -14.20 -12.08 -4.21
C TYR A 242 -15.06 -11.16 -5.10
N LYS A 243 -16.28 -10.79 -4.66
CA LYS A 243 -17.18 -9.87 -5.38
C LYS A 243 -16.54 -8.52 -5.64
N LEU A 244 -15.95 -7.92 -4.61
CA LEU A 244 -15.24 -6.65 -4.70
C LEU A 244 -14.22 -6.64 -5.84
N GLN A 245 -13.39 -7.68 -5.92
CA GLN A 245 -12.37 -7.78 -6.96
C GLN A 245 -12.98 -7.85 -8.36
N GLU A 246 -14.04 -8.60 -8.58
CA GLU A 246 -14.74 -8.67 -9.87
C GLU A 246 -15.36 -7.32 -10.27
N GLU A 247 -16.02 -6.66 -9.32
CA GLU A 247 -16.67 -5.37 -9.54
C GLU A 247 -15.66 -4.28 -9.86
N LEU A 248 -14.58 -4.18 -9.07
CA LEU A 248 -13.53 -3.19 -9.30
C LEU A 248 -12.75 -3.47 -10.59
N ARG A 249 -12.54 -4.73 -10.96
CA ARG A 249 -11.95 -5.06 -12.26
C ARG A 249 -12.83 -4.58 -13.42
N SER A 250 -14.13 -4.82 -13.34
CA SER A 250 -15.09 -4.38 -14.36
C SER A 250 -15.12 -2.83 -14.46
N LEU A 251 -15.12 -2.17 -13.31
CA LEU A 251 -15.03 -0.71 -13.22
C LEU A 251 -13.72 -0.18 -13.82
N ALA A 252 -12.59 -0.78 -13.47
CA ALA A 252 -11.27 -0.39 -13.96
C ALA A 252 -11.19 -0.52 -15.50
N LYS A 253 -11.74 -1.61 -16.06
CA LYS A 253 -11.85 -1.78 -17.52
C LYS A 253 -12.66 -0.67 -18.18
N LYS A 254 -13.82 -0.30 -17.58
CA LYS A 254 -14.69 0.79 -18.08
C LYS A 254 -13.95 2.13 -18.16
N TYR A 255 -13.11 2.44 -17.16
CA TYR A 255 -12.38 3.71 -17.08
C TYR A 255 -10.94 3.64 -17.61
N LYS A 256 -10.53 2.50 -18.19
CA LYS A 256 -9.17 2.23 -18.70
C LYS A 256 -8.10 2.45 -17.63
N ILE A 257 -8.33 1.92 -16.43
CA ILE A 257 -7.42 1.97 -15.29
C ILE A 257 -6.66 0.64 -15.18
N ASP A 258 -5.33 0.71 -15.06
CA ASP A 258 -4.47 -0.42 -14.67
C ASP A 258 -4.62 -0.61 -13.16
N LEU A 259 -5.46 -1.57 -12.76
CA LEU A 259 -5.80 -1.85 -11.36
C LEU A 259 -4.94 -2.99 -10.81
N VAL A 260 -4.34 -2.78 -9.66
CA VAL A 260 -3.59 -3.80 -8.91
C VAL A 260 -4.25 -4.01 -7.56
N PHE A 261 -4.54 -5.27 -7.23
CA PHE A 261 -4.99 -5.64 -5.90
C PHE A 261 -3.81 -5.89 -4.98
N PHE A 262 -3.86 -5.25 -3.80
CA PHE A 262 -2.92 -5.48 -2.71
C PHE A 262 -3.60 -6.34 -1.65
N HIS A 263 -3.20 -7.59 -1.55
CA HIS A 263 -3.80 -8.55 -0.64
C HIS A 263 -3.15 -8.45 0.74
N GLY A 264 -3.89 -7.94 1.71
CA GLY A 264 -3.50 -7.87 3.12
C GLY A 264 -3.59 -9.23 3.82
N ARG A 265 -3.08 -10.29 3.17
CA ARG A 265 -3.06 -11.63 3.76
C ARG A 265 -1.88 -11.77 4.70
N GLY A 266 -2.16 -12.16 5.94
CA GLY A 266 -1.11 -12.68 6.81
C GLY A 266 -0.59 -14.01 6.25
N GLY A 267 0.73 -14.11 6.08
CA GLY A 267 1.35 -15.27 5.40
C GLY A 267 1.52 -16.53 6.25
N SER A 268 1.05 -16.58 7.50
CA SER A 268 1.16 -17.81 8.29
C SER A 268 0.07 -18.82 7.93
N PRO A 269 0.37 -20.13 7.94
CA PRO A 269 -0.64 -21.19 7.69
C PRO A 269 -1.86 -21.07 8.60
N GLY A 270 -1.70 -20.64 9.84
CA GLY A 270 -2.78 -20.42 10.80
C GLY A 270 -3.72 -19.26 10.46
N ARG A 271 -3.35 -18.39 9.51
CA ARG A 271 -4.17 -17.27 9.01
C ARG A 271 -4.68 -17.48 7.58
N GLY A 272 -4.68 -18.70 7.07
CA GLY A 272 -5.19 -19.04 5.75
C GLY A 272 -4.17 -18.88 4.61
N GLY A 273 -2.87 -18.87 4.93
CA GLY A 273 -1.78 -18.94 3.96
C GLY A 273 -1.68 -20.36 3.40
N GLY A 274 -2.40 -20.65 2.30
CA GLY A 274 -2.19 -21.85 1.51
C GLY A 274 -1.05 -21.67 0.50
N PRO A 275 -0.72 -22.73 -0.28
CA PRO A 275 0.23 -22.63 -1.38
C PRO A 275 -0.13 -21.47 -2.30
N ILE A 276 0.87 -20.69 -2.72
CA ILE A 276 0.63 -19.46 -3.51
C ILE A 276 -0.13 -19.75 -4.81
N GLN A 277 0.15 -20.87 -5.46
CA GLN A 277 -0.52 -21.27 -6.69
C GLN A 277 -2.04 -21.44 -6.49
N ALA A 278 -2.45 -22.19 -5.46
CA ALA A 278 -3.87 -22.38 -5.13
C ALA A 278 -4.52 -21.04 -4.74
N THR A 279 -3.79 -20.21 -4.01
CA THR A 279 -4.24 -18.88 -3.61
C THR A 279 -4.52 -17.99 -4.82
N LEU A 280 -3.66 -17.96 -5.82
CA LEU A 280 -3.84 -17.14 -7.02
C LEU A 280 -4.91 -17.70 -7.95
N LYS A 281 -5.02 -19.03 -8.06
CA LYS A 281 -6.11 -19.68 -8.82
C LYS A 281 -7.49 -19.51 -8.18
N SER A 282 -7.56 -19.23 -6.88
CA SER A 282 -8.84 -18.94 -6.22
C SER A 282 -9.31 -17.49 -6.38
N GLN A 283 -8.49 -16.61 -6.97
CA GLN A 283 -8.91 -15.24 -7.24
C GLN A 283 -9.88 -15.17 -8.42
N PRO A 284 -10.74 -14.14 -8.49
CA PRO A 284 -11.65 -13.99 -9.62
C PRO A 284 -10.89 -13.88 -10.95
N SER A 285 -11.52 -14.39 -12.00
CA SER A 285 -10.94 -14.44 -13.34
C SER A 285 -10.37 -13.09 -13.78
N GLY A 286 -9.06 -13.06 -14.08
CA GLY A 286 -8.31 -11.93 -14.61
C GLY A 286 -8.09 -10.76 -13.63
N THR A 287 -8.23 -10.98 -12.33
CA THR A 287 -7.83 -10.01 -11.30
C THR A 287 -6.31 -10.07 -11.04
N VAL A 288 -5.68 -11.20 -11.37
CA VAL A 288 -4.24 -11.32 -11.51
C VAL A 288 -3.89 -11.14 -12.99
N ASN A 289 -3.17 -10.07 -13.32
CA ASN A 289 -2.80 -9.72 -14.70
C ASN A 289 -1.34 -9.25 -14.74
N GLY A 290 -0.42 -10.21 -14.68
CA GLY A 290 1.03 -9.96 -14.64
C GLY A 290 1.53 -9.29 -13.37
N LYS A 291 0.66 -8.97 -12.43
CA LYS A 291 0.98 -8.25 -11.20
C LYS A 291 0.14 -8.73 -10.03
N ILE A 292 0.76 -8.81 -8.88
CA ILE A 292 0.08 -8.98 -7.59
C ILE A 292 0.91 -8.31 -6.51
N ARG A 293 0.26 -7.81 -5.49
CA ARG A 293 0.91 -7.35 -4.26
C ARG A 293 0.32 -8.08 -3.07
N ILE A 294 1.17 -8.66 -2.25
CA ILE A 294 0.77 -9.43 -1.07
C ILE A 294 1.61 -8.96 0.12
N THR A 295 0.98 -8.87 1.29
CA THR A 295 1.70 -8.66 2.56
C THR A 295 2.17 -10.01 3.08
N ASP A 296 3.45 -10.12 3.40
CA ASP A 296 3.95 -11.17 4.29
C ASP A 296 4.10 -10.59 5.71
N GLN A 297 3.72 -11.37 6.72
CA GLN A 297 3.92 -10.99 8.11
C GLN A 297 5.40 -11.06 8.47
N GLY A 298 5.86 -10.17 9.35
CA GLY A 298 7.27 -10.10 9.75
C GLY A 298 7.85 -11.44 10.23
N GLU A 299 7.07 -12.21 10.99
CA GLU A 299 7.47 -13.52 11.51
C GLU A 299 7.76 -14.57 10.43
N VAL A 300 7.18 -14.44 9.23
CA VAL A 300 7.39 -15.43 8.16
C VAL A 300 8.45 -15.01 7.14
N ILE A 301 8.91 -13.77 7.16
CA ILE A 301 9.92 -13.27 6.22
C ILE A 301 11.21 -14.06 6.33
N GLN A 302 11.72 -14.25 7.54
CA GLN A 302 12.94 -15.03 7.76
C GLN A 302 12.76 -16.49 7.36
N GLN A 303 11.61 -17.09 7.64
CA GLN A 303 11.29 -18.47 7.25
C GLN A 303 11.24 -18.66 5.74
N LYS A 304 10.68 -17.69 5.01
CA LYS A 304 10.53 -17.78 3.54
C LYS A 304 11.78 -17.37 2.77
N TYR A 305 12.53 -16.39 3.27
CA TYR A 305 13.56 -15.70 2.50
C TYR A 305 14.95 -15.66 3.19
N GLY A 306 15.06 -16.12 4.44
CA GLY A 306 16.31 -16.10 5.19
C GLY A 306 17.35 -17.11 4.73
N TYR A 307 16.95 -18.15 4.01
CA TYR A 307 17.84 -19.16 3.42
C TYR A 307 17.72 -19.12 1.89
N LYS A 308 18.86 -18.91 1.20
CA LYS A 308 18.92 -18.63 -0.23
C LYS A 308 18.12 -19.63 -1.10
N PRO A 309 18.32 -20.96 -0.98
CA PRO A 309 17.55 -21.92 -1.81
C PRO A 309 16.05 -21.84 -1.57
N LEU A 310 15.61 -21.61 -0.33
CA LEU A 310 14.20 -21.46 0.00
C LEU A 310 13.64 -20.14 -0.52
N ALA A 311 14.42 -19.06 -0.48
CA ALA A 311 14.04 -17.78 -1.09
C ALA A 311 13.86 -17.92 -2.60
N GLU A 312 14.78 -18.57 -3.30
CA GLU A 312 14.67 -18.87 -4.74
C GLU A 312 13.40 -19.68 -5.04
N TYR A 313 13.17 -20.76 -4.30
CA TYR A 313 11.96 -21.57 -4.47
C TYR A 313 10.67 -20.75 -4.31
N ASN A 314 10.58 -19.95 -3.23
CA ASN A 314 9.41 -19.12 -2.98
C ASN A 314 9.22 -18.07 -4.07
N LEU A 315 10.28 -17.35 -4.47
CA LEU A 315 10.20 -16.33 -5.53
C LEU A 315 9.82 -16.94 -6.89
N CYS A 316 10.41 -18.06 -7.27
CA CYS A 316 10.05 -18.78 -8.49
C CYS A 316 8.60 -19.25 -8.44
N SER A 317 8.13 -19.75 -7.28
CA SER A 317 6.73 -20.16 -7.09
C SER A 317 5.77 -18.99 -7.25
N TYR A 318 6.10 -17.79 -6.72
CA TYR A 318 5.31 -16.57 -6.93
C TYR A 318 5.26 -16.18 -8.40
N ILE A 319 6.42 -16.12 -9.07
CA ILE A 319 6.51 -15.73 -10.48
C ILE A 319 5.71 -16.70 -11.35
N GLY A 320 5.95 -18.00 -11.21
CA GLY A 320 5.25 -19.05 -11.96
C GLY A 320 3.74 -19.01 -11.73
N SER A 321 3.31 -18.80 -10.48
CA SER A 321 1.88 -18.73 -10.15
C SER A 321 1.20 -17.48 -10.73
N VAL A 322 1.88 -16.35 -10.75
CA VAL A 322 1.37 -15.10 -11.37
C VAL A 322 1.30 -15.27 -12.90
N MET A 323 2.29 -15.90 -13.51
CA MET A 323 2.28 -16.20 -14.94
C MET A 323 1.12 -17.14 -15.30
N ASP A 324 0.97 -18.24 -14.57
CA ASP A 324 -0.11 -19.21 -14.81
C ASP A 324 -1.50 -18.57 -14.63
N ALA A 325 -1.73 -17.84 -13.53
CA ALA A 325 -3.01 -17.17 -13.29
C ALA A 325 -3.32 -16.06 -14.33
N SER A 326 -2.29 -15.46 -14.93
CA SER A 326 -2.45 -14.42 -15.96
C SER A 326 -2.71 -14.98 -17.34
N LEU A 327 -2.04 -16.08 -17.71
CA LEU A 327 -2.16 -16.75 -19.02
C LEU A 327 -3.36 -17.70 -19.06
N ASN A 328 -3.63 -18.36 -17.94
CA ASN A 328 -4.68 -19.36 -17.77
C ASN A 328 -5.64 -18.92 -16.64
N PRO A 329 -6.39 -17.82 -16.79
CA PRO A 329 -7.27 -17.33 -15.74
C PRO A 329 -8.35 -18.39 -15.42
N PRO A 330 -8.74 -18.54 -14.14
CA PRO A 330 -9.79 -19.47 -13.77
C PRO A 330 -11.11 -19.14 -14.46
N PRO A 331 -11.97 -20.15 -14.71
CA PRO A 331 -13.29 -19.90 -15.31
C PRO A 331 -14.15 -19.03 -14.40
N ARG A 332 -15.08 -18.30 -14.98
CA ARG A 332 -16.06 -17.54 -14.21
C ARG A 332 -17.00 -18.48 -13.47
N SER A 333 -17.34 -18.12 -12.22
CA SER A 333 -18.33 -18.86 -11.44
C SER A 333 -19.73 -18.80 -12.08
N LYS A 334 -20.48 -19.90 -12.03
CA LYS A 334 -21.86 -19.97 -12.53
C LYS A 334 -22.79 -19.11 -11.67
N SER A 335 -23.86 -18.54 -12.27
CA SER A 335 -24.80 -17.65 -11.55
C SER A 335 -25.46 -18.34 -10.36
N ASN A 336 -25.95 -19.57 -10.55
CA ASN A 336 -26.60 -20.33 -9.48
C ASN A 336 -25.66 -20.62 -8.27
N TRP A 337 -24.37 -20.81 -8.53
CA TRP A 337 -23.38 -20.94 -7.44
C TRP A 337 -23.21 -19.63 -6.69
N ARG A 338 -23.22 -18.51 -7.40
CA ARG A 338 -23.10 -17.17 -6.82
C ARG A 338 -24.29 -16.83 -5.94
N ASP A 339 -25.52 -17.19 -6.39
CA ASP A 339 -26.74 -16.97 -5.63
C ASP A 339 -26.76 -17.82 -4.35
N LEU A 340 -26.28 -19.06 -4.44
CA LEU A 340 -26.18 -19.94 -3.29
C LEU A 340 -25.16 -19.41 -2.27
N ILE A 341 -23.95 -19.06 -2.70
CA ILE A 341 -22.91 -18.57 -1.80
C ILE A 341 -23.30 -17.21 -1.18
N GLN A 342 -24.06 -16.38 -1.91
CA GLN A 342 -24.60 -15.13 -1.39
C GLN A 342 -25.56 -15.39 -0.21
N LYS A 343 -26.52 -16.31 -0.35
CA LYS A 343 -27.43 -16.71 0.72
C LYS A 343 -26.67 -17.30 1.91
N MET A 344 -25.71 -18.20 1.65
CA MET A 344 -24.86 -18.77 2.70
C MET A 344 -24.07 -17.69 3.45
N SER A 345 -23.56 -16.70 2.74
CA SER A 345 -22.84 -15.56 3.30
C SER A 345 -23.72 -14.72 4.24
N GLU A 346 -24.97 -14.45 3.86
CA GLU A 346 -25.92 -13.69 4.66
C GLU A 346 -26.28 -14.41 5.95
N ILE A 347 -26.58 -15.72 5.87
CA ILE A 347 -26.85 -16.57 7.03
C ILE A 347 -25.63 -16.63 7.94
N SER A 348 -24.45 -16.83 7.37
CA SER A 348 -23.18 -16.87 8.12
C SER A 348 -22.91 -15.59 8.87
N THR A 349 -23.11 -14.43 8.23
CA THR A 349 -22.92 -13.12 8.88
C THR A 349 -23.89 -12.92 10.04
N SER A 350 -25.18 -13.23 9.81
CA SER A 350 -26.22 -13.12 10.84
C SER A 350 -25.88 -13.99 12.06
N SER A 351 -25.54 -15.26 11.82
CA SER A 351 -25.17 -16.18 12.88
C SER A 351 -23.92 -15.73 13.64
N TYR A 352 -22.87 -15.32 12.92
CA TYR A 352 -21.62 -14.87 13.52
C TYR A 352 -21.82 -13.62 14.39
N ARG A 353 -22.53 -12.60 13.87
CA ARG A 353 -22.79 -11.36 14.60
C ARG A 353 -23.72 -11.57 15.80
N LYS A 354 -24.66 -12.53 15.71
CA LYS A 354 -25.52 -12.90 16.86
C LYS A 354 -24.68 -13.39 18.04
N TYR A 355 -23.70 -14.25 17.79
CA TYR A 355 -22.81 -14.71 18.87
C TYR A 355 -21.94 -13.60 19.44
N LEU A 356 -21.33 -12.78 18.60
CA LEU A 356 -20.36 -11.77 19.07
C LEU A 356 -21.01 -10.55 19.72
N ASN A 357 -22.13 -10.06 19.17
CA ASN A 357 -22.68 -8.75 19.53
C ASN A 357 -23.95 -8.83 20.38
N GLN A 358 -24.64 -9.96 20.41
CA GLN A 358 -25.93 -10.11 21.04
C GLN A 358 -25.96 -11.14 22.18
N SER A 359 -24.90 -11.91 22.40
CA SER A 359 -24.81 -12.89 23.45
C SER A 359 -24.00 -12.34 24.62
N GLU A 360 -24.68 -11.85 25.66
CA GLU A 360 -24.03 -11.42 26.90
C GLU A 360 -23.26 -12.57 27.57
N ASP A 361 -23.79 -13.78 27.50
CA ASP A 361 -23.15 -14.98 28.05
C ASP A 361 -21.84 -15.31 27.31
N PHE A 362 -21.80 -15.17 25.97
CA PHE A 362 -20.57 -15.35 25.22
C PHE A 362 -19.52 -14.30 25.58
N ILE A 363 -19.92 -13.04 25.68
CA ILE A 363 -19.01 -11.94 26.06
C ILE A 363 -18.46 -12.16 27.46
N ARG A 364 -19.32 -12.59 28.42
CA ARG A 364 -18.93 -12.91 29.80
C ARG A 364 -17.98 -14.10 29.84
N TYR A 365 -18.28 -15.18 29.10
CA TYR A 365 -17.43 -16.34 28.96
C TYR A 365 -16.06 -15.93 28.40
N PHE A 366 -16.03 -15.24 27.26
CA PHE A 366 -14.81 -14.78 26.63
C PHE A 366 -13.92 -13.95 27.56
N LYS A 367 -14.52 -12.99 28.28
CA LYS A 367 -13.79 -12.15 29.25
C LYS A 367 -13.25 -12.94 30.44
N THR A 368 -13.88 -14.06 30.79
CA THR A 368 -13.46 -14.90 31.90
C THR A 368 -12.34 -15.85 31.54
N VAL A 369 -12.41 -16.47 30.36
CA VAL A 369 -11.47 -17.52 29.95
C VAL A 369 -10.27 -17.01 29.15
N THR A 370 -10.28 -15.76 28.70
CA THR A 370 -9.18 -15.19 27.95
C THR A 370 -8.42 -14.12 28.75
N PRO A 371 -7.09 -14.02 28.65
CA PRO A 371 -6.30 -12.98 29.31
C PRO A 371 -6.40 -11.61 28.62
N HIS A 372 -7.62 -11.22 28.15
CA HIS A 372 -7.82 -10.02 27.33
C HIS A 372 -7.31 -8.73 28.00
N LYS A 373 -7.42 -8.62 29.32
CA LYS A 373 -6.92 -7.46 30.09
C LYS A 373 -5.39 -7.35 30.03
N SER A 374 -4.69 -8.49 29.99
CA SER A 374 -3.23 -8.54 29.89
C SER A 374 -2.78 -8.30 28.44
N LEU A 375 -3.51 -8.88 27.48
CA LEU A 375 -3.25 -8.67 26.05
C LEU A 375 -3.43 -7.21 25.63
N GLY A 376 -4.45 -6.52 26.16
CA GLY A 376 -4.67 -5.09 25.90
C GLY A 376 -3.59 -4.14 26.44
N LYS A 377 -2.69 -4.64 27.32
CA LYS A 377 -1.53 -3.88 27.81
C LYS A 377 -0.27 -4.10 26.98
N LEU A 378 -0.26 -5.09 26.10
CA LEU A 378 0.87 -5.37 25.23
C LEU A 378 0.83 -4.39 24.04
N ALA A 379 1.95 -3.73 23.77
CA ALA A 379 2.11 -2.87 22.59
C ALA A 379 2.31 -3.71 21.32
N ILE A 380 1.40 -4.67 21.07
CA ILE A 380 1.37 -5.49 19.85
C ILE A 380 0.32 -4.89 18.93
N GLY A 381 0.75 -4.35 17.78
CA GLY A 381 -0.13 -3.78 16.77
C GLY A 381 -0.94 -4.83 16.04
#